data_2980c834bd093cb396745f7c2157aefb
#
_entry.id   2980c834bd093cb396745f7c2157aefb
#
_cell.length_a   1.000
_cell.length_b   1.000
_cell.length_c   1.000
_cell.angle_alpha   90.00
_cell.angle_beta   90.00
_cell.angle_gamma   90.00
#
_symmetry.space_group_name_H-M   'P 1'
#
loop_
_entity.id
_entity.type
_entity.pdbx_description
1 polymer ?
#
loop_
_entity_poly.entity_id
_entity_poly.type
_entity_poly.pdbx_seq_one_letter_code
_entity_poly.pdbx_strand_id
1 'polypeptide(L)'
;MKKTDRFAENNRYFAGMSLIYGILFTIFCYKNLNGITFLLHTAMTVGIAYLFFGRLDMSCRRSFLPYGAGILLLGASTVMTDSGFLVFFNWVGIMLLFMAGMIRCFCGDEEWDFFSYMKEFIFMGAKTVVYSFHIFHIRDWRKESMEMWEESGQEENKKKEKTGSVVTGIVIAALLLAVIFPLLASSDRVFAGIFASIFRMPENLNVGSVVGMVCMTLFGVLIIYGVFCAFASGGCRKKEGKDRNYEAVTGITFTVILAVVYVVYCCVQIYVLFLKNEGGLPDGVTYASYAREGFWQLLFVGIINLILVISVVYAFQKNRILKMILTVICGCTFVMTISAMYRMFMYVHVYHMTFLRVLVLWFLILNLVMMTGVVIFIYKETFLLFRFITAVVSCGYILLSFLHPDYLAASYNIRTMEQMTAADAVYMMETSSYDAAPALAKIDVGALDYTDGLYTESIVENIHRQYFRKAQQDIDSRSLREYNFSVWMASRISP
;
A
#
# COMPACT_ATOMS: atom_id res chain seq x y z
N MET A 1 -3.03 -36.43 10.12
CA MET A 1 -1.78 -36.19 9.37
C MET A 1 -1.46 -34.70 9.46
N LYS A 2 -0.26 -34.31 9.87
CA LYS A 2 0.12 -32.89 10.00
C LYS A 2 0.15 -32.23 8.61
N LYS A 3 -0.13 -30.93 8.52
CA LYS A 3 -0.08 -30.15 7.24
C LYS A 3 1.25 -30.34 6.51
N THR A 4 2.32 -30.41 7.28
CA THR A 4 3.70 -30.65 6.84
C THR A 4 3.85 -31.98 6.08
N ASP A 5 3.26 -33.07 6.62
CA ASP A 5 3.34 -34.39 5.98
C ASP A 5 2.58 -34.42 4.64
N ARG A 6 1.41 -33.81 4.59
CA ARG A 6 0.62 -33.71 3.34
C ARG A 6 1.33 -32.86 2.30
N PHE A 7 2.02 -31.81 2.71
CA PHE A 7 2.81 -31.01 1.80
C PHE A 7 3.99 -31.80 1.23
N ALA A 8 4.71 -32.52 2.08
CA ALA A 8 5.86 -33.35 1.68
C ALA A 8 5.44 -34.42 0.65
N GLU A 9 4.31 -35.09 0.87
CA GLU A 9 3.76 -36.09 -0.08
C GLU A 9 3.36 -35.47 -1.42
N ASN A 10 2.88 -34.23 -1.43
CA ASN A 10 2.43 -33.52 -2.63
C ASN A 10 3.45 -32.51 -3.17
N ASN A 11 4.71 -32.53 -2.70
CA ASN A 11 5.70 -31.50 -3.03
C ASN A 11 5.92 -31.35 -4.55
N ARG A 12 5.97 -32.47 -5.30
CA ARG A 12 6.07 -32.42 -6.79
C ARG A 12 4.88 -31.72 -7.44
N TYR A 13 3.68 -31.90 -6.89
CA TYR A 13 2.47 -31.20 -7.37
C TYR A 13 2.58 -29.69 -7.12
N PHE A 14 3.02 -29.27 -5.94
CA PHE A 14 3.19 -27.85 -5.62
C PHE A 14 4.32 -27.19 -6.42
N ALA A 15 5.41 -27.91 -6.68
CA ALA A 15 6.47 -27.43 -7.56
C ALA A 15 5.97 -27.26 -9.00
N GLY A 16 5.21 -28.23 -9.53
CA GLY A 16 4.58 -28.12 -10.86
C GLY A 16 3.59 -26.97 -10.95
N MET A 17 2.75 -26.79 -9.91
CA MET A 17 1.81 -25.67 -9.82
C MET A 17 2.52 -24.32 -9.77
N SER A 18 3.65 -24.25 -9.06
CA SER A 18 4.48 -23.04 -9.00
C SER A 18 5.12 -22.71 -10.35
N LEU A 19 5.55 -23.74 -11.11
CA LEU A 19 6.08 -23.56 -12.47
C LEU A 19 5.00 -22.99 -13.41
N ILE A 20 3.80 -23.56 -13.39
CA ILE A 20 2.66 -23.06 -14.18
C ILE A 20 2.35 -21.60 -13.79
N TYR A 21 2.35 -21.30 -12.49
CA TYR A 21 2.15 -19.94 -12.01
C TYR A 21 3.21 -18.97 -12.53
N GLY A 22 4.50 -19.32 -12.46
CA GLY A 22 5.57 -18.46 -12.94
C GLY A 22 5.48 -18.18 -14.44
N ILE A 23 5.14 -19.19 -15.24
CA ILE A 23 4.93 -19.03 -16.69
C ILE A 23 3.75 -18.08 -16.95
N LEU A 24 2.59 -18.32 -16.34
CA LEU A 24 1.40 -17.49 -16.51
C LEU A 24 1.62 -16.07 -15.94
N PHE A 25 2.34 -15.94 -14.82
CA PHE A 25 2.74 -14.65 -14.28
C PHE A 25 3.52 -13.82 -15.30
N THR A 26 4.48 -14.44 -15.99
CA THR A 26 5.25 -13.79 -17.04
C THR A 26 4.37 -13.43 -18.24
N ILE A 27 3.52 -14.34 -18.69
CA ILE A 27 2.59 -14.07 -19.80
C ILE A 27 1.66 -12.88 -19.48
N PHE A 28 1.16 -12.78 -18.26
CA PHE A 28 0.20 -11.73 -17.88
C PHE A 28 0.85 -10.39 -17.54
N CYS A 29 2.01 -10.42 -16.90
CA CYS A 29 2.60 -9.22 -16.28
C CYS A 29 3.89 -8.72 -16.96
N TYR A 30 4.53 -9.49 -17.86
CA TYR A 30 5.76 -9.04 -18.50
C TYR A 30 5.53 -7.81 -19.38
N LYS A 31 6.19 -6.70 -19.04
CA LYS A 31 6.01 -5.38 -19.67
C LYS A 31 4.56 -4.85 -19.64
N ASN A 32 3.73 -5.39 -18.76
CA ASN A 32 2.33 -5.00 -18.65
C ASN A 32 1.88 -5.05 -17.19
N LEU A 33 1.80 -3.90 -16.56
CA LEU A 33 1.49 -3.77 -15.13
C LEU A 33 0.05 -3.33 -14.86
N ASN A 34 -0.67 -2.83 -15.86
CA ASN A 34 -2.01 -2.24 -15.72
C ASN A 34 -3.03 -2.68 -16.78
N GLY A 35 -2.69 -3.67 -17.60
CA GLY A 35 -3.60 -4.18 -18.63
C GLY A 35 -4.60 -5.23 -18.11
N ILE A 36 -5.54 -5.65 -18.98
CA ILE A 36 -6.61 -6.60 -18.63
C ILE A 36 -6.06 -7.94 -18.14
N THR A 37 -4.88 -8.37 -18.60
CA THR A 37 -4.24 -9.60 -18.13
C THR A 37 -3.79 -9.52 -16.68
N PHE A 38 -3.65 -8.33 -16.10
CA PHE A 38 -3.40 -8.17 -14.68
C PHE A 38 -4.57 -8.67 -13.83
N LEU A 39 -5.82 -8.42 -14.25
CA LEU A 39 -7.00 -8.99 -13.58
C LEU A 39 -6.98 -10.53 -13.65
N LEU A 40 -6.57 -11.10 -14.78
CA LEU A 40 -6.41 -12.55 -14.91
C LEU A 40 -5.32 -13.10 -13.98
N HIS A 41 -4.22 -12.35 -13.81
CA HIS A 41 -3.17 -12.68 -12.84
C HIS A 41 -3.72 -12.69 -11.41
N THR A 42 -4.51 -11.69 -11.00
CA THR A 42 -5.09 -11.67 -9.65
C THR A 42 -6.08 -12.82 -9.44
N ALA A 43 -6.90 -13.14 -10.44
CA ALA A 43 -7.81 -14.28 -10.41
C ALA A 43 -7.05 -15.61 -10.31
N MET A 44 -5.96 -15.76 -11.05
CA MET A 44 -5.06 -16.92 -10.97
C MET A 44 -4.45 -17.04 -9.57
N THR A 45 -3.99 -15.93 -8.98
CA THR A 45 -3.38 -15.91 -7.64
C THR A 45 -4.38 -16.37 -6.57
N VAL A 46 -5.62 -15.90 -6.64
CA VAL A 46 -6.71 -16.35 -5.76
C VAL A 46 -7.03 -17.82 -6.00
N GLY A 47 -7.15 -18.24 -7.27
CA GLY A 47 -7.42 -19.62 -7.65
C GLY A 47 -6.36 -20.60 -7.13
N ILE A 48 -5.08 -20.25 -7.25
CA ILE A 48 -3.97 -21.06 -6.74
C ILE A 48 -4.01 -21.19 -5.21
N ALA A 49 -4.36 -20.13 -4.49
CA ALA A 49 -4.56 -20.22 -3.04
C ALA A 49 -5.67 -21.24 -2.68
N TYR A 50 -6.79 -21.23 -3.39
CA TYR A 50 -7.88 -22.20 -3.18
C TYR A 50 -7.47 -23.64 -3.53
N LEU A 51 -6.67 -23.84 -4.60
CA LEU A 51 -6.11 -25.16 -4.94
C LEU A 51 -5.16 -25.66 -3.84
N PHE A 52 -4.33 -24.75 -3.32
CA PHE A 52 -3.41 -25.05 -2.21
C PHE A 52 -4.17 -25.48 -0.94
N PHE A 53 -5.20 -24.72 -0.54
CA PHE A 53 -6.04 -25.10 0.59
C PHE A 53 -6.75 -26.45 0.37
N GLY A 54 -7.26 -26.69 -0.86
CA GLY A 54 -7.93 -27.92 -1.21
C GLY A 54 -7.03 -29.14 -1.09
N ARG A 55 -5.78 -29.02 -1.56
CA ARG A 55 -4.82 -30.12 -1.54
C ARG A 55 -4.31 -30.44 -0.12
N LEU A 56 -4.26 -29.44 0.76
CA LEU A 56 -3.93 -29.62 2.16
C LEU A 56 -5.14 -30.02 3.03
N ASP A 57 -6.33 -30.16 2.43
CA ASP A 57 -7.58 -30.49 3.11
C ASP A 57 -7.91 -29.51 4.25
N MET A 58 -7.82 -28.23 3.94
CA MET A 58 -8.07 -27.16 4.90
C MET A 58 -9.48 -26.60 4.77
N SER A 59 -10.18 -26.47 5.89
CA SER A 59 -11.55 -25.93 5.96
C SER A 59 -11.61 -24.37 5.91
N CYS A 60 -10.46 -23.70 5.77
CA CYS A 60 -10.36 -22.23 5.90
C CYS A 60 -10.84 -21.44 4.67
N ARG A 61 -11.37 -22.08 3.64
CA ARG A 61 -11.81 -21.44 2.39
C ARG A 61 -12.71 -20.21 2.60
N ARG A 62 -13.63 -20.29 3.57
CA ARG A 62 -14.54 -19.17 3.90
C ARG A 62 -13.80 -17.99 4.53
N SER A 63 -12.77 -18.25 5.31
CA SER A 63 -11.98 -17.21 5.97
C SER A 63 -11.10 -16.42 5.00
N PHE A 64 -10.71 -17.03 3.87
CA PHE A 64 -9.93 -16.38 2.81
C PHE A 64 -10.80 -15.52 1.87
N LEU A 65 -12.10 -15.77 1.81
CA LEU A 65 -13.01 -15.13 0.84
C LEU A 65 -12.93 -13.59 0.83
N PRO A 66 -12.99 -12.88 1.97
CA PRO A 66 -12.92 -11.39 1.95
C PRO A 66 -11.59 -10.87 1.42
N TYR A 67 -10.49 -11.56 1.70
CA TYR A 67 -9.16 -11.20 1.17
C TYR A 67 -9.09 -11.46 -0.32
N GLY A 68 -9.58 -12.61 -0.80
CA GLY A 68 -9.65 -12.94 -2.22
C GLY A 68 -10.52 -11.95 -2.99
N ALA A 69 -11.67 -11.55 -2.45
CA ALA A 69 -12.53 -10.53 -3.04
C ALA A 69 -11.80 -9.18 -3.14
N GLY A 70 -11.09 -8.75 -2.08
CA GLY A 70 -10.27 -7.54 -2.10
C GLY A 70 -9.18 -7.58 -3.16
N ILE A 71 -8.49 -8.71 -3.32
CA ILE A 71 -7.46 -8.91 -4.36
C ILE A 71 -8.08 -8.75 -5.77
N LEU A 72 -9.24 -9.36 -6.02
CA LEU A 72 -9.91 -9.24 -7.30
C LEU A 72 -10.40 -7.82 -7.59
N LEU A 73 -10.93 -7.12 -6.58
CA LEU A 73 -11.33 -5.72 -6.71
C LEU A 73 -10.14 -4.81 -7.03
N LEU A 74 -8.99 -4.97 -6.36
CA LEU A 74 -7.78 -4.22 -6.68
C LEU A 74 -7.25 -4.55 -8.09
N GLY A 75 -7.33 -5.83 -8.49
CA GLY A 75 -7.02 -6.23 -9.86
C GLY A 75 -7.92 -5.57 -10.90
N ALA A 76 -9.23 -5.49 -10.64
CA ALA A 76 -10.19 -4.81 -11.50
C ALA A 76 -9.92 -3.29 -11.56
N SER A 77 -9.67 -2.66 -10.39
CA SER A 77 -9.32 -1.24 -10.34
C SER A 77 -8.06 -0.93 -11.15
N THR A 78 -7.05 -1.80 -11.13
CA THR A 78 -5.81 -1.60 -11.91
C THR A 78 -6.05 -1.55 -13.42
N VAL A 79 -7.06 -2.29 -13.93
CA VAL A 79 -7.48 -2.20 -15.35
C VAL A 79 -8.23 -0.92 -15.65
N MET A 80 -8.87 -0.33 -14.63
CA MET A 80 -9.72 0.85 -14.78
C MET A 80 -8.97 2.17 -14.60
N THR A 81 -7.75 2.17 -14.05
CA THR A 81 -6.93 3.37 -13.81
C THR A 81 -5.66 3.39 -14.63
N ASP A 82 -5.25 4.58 -15.06
CA ASP A 82 -3.94 4.83 -15.68
C ASP A 82 -2.98 5.56 -14.70
N SER A 83 -3.44 5.84 -13.49
CA SER A 83 -2.61 6.48 -12.45
C SER A 83 -1.51 5.52 -11.98
N GLY A 84 -0.25 5.84 -12.27
CA GLY A 84 0.91 5.03 -11.86
C GLY A 84 0.99 4.86 -10.33
N PHE A 85 0.55 5.86 -9.56
CA PHE A 85 0.43 5.77 -8.11
C PHE A 85 -0.55 4.67 -7.69
N LEU A 86 -1.76 4.66 -8.24
CA LEU A 86 -2.77 3.66 -7.90
C LEU A 86 -2.34 2.26 -8.36
N VAL A 87 -1.75 2.14 -9.54
CA VAL A 87 -1.21 0.86 -10.05
C VAL A 87 -0.19 0.29 -9.06
N PHE A 88 0.79 1.10 -8.63
CA PHE A 88 1.80 0.65 -7.66
C PHE A 88 1.19 0.21 -6.33
N PHE A 89 0.30 1.03 -5.74
CA PHE A 89 -0.31 0.70 -4.46
C PHE A 89 -1.33 -0.44 -4.55
N ASN A 90 -1.96 -0.67 -5.70
CA ASN A 90 -2.77 -1.86 -5.95
C ASN A 90 -1.92 -3.13 -5.90
N TRP A 91 -0.72 -3.13 -6.49
CA TRP A 91 0.23 -4.24 -6.38
C TRP A 91 0.61 -4.52 -4.93
N VAL A 92 0.97 -3.49 -4.19
CA VAL A 92 1.30 -3.60 -2.76
C VAL A 92 0.10 -4.12 -1.97
N GLY A 93 -1.09 -3.58 -2.20
CA GLY A 93 -2.33 -3.98 -1.54
C GLY A 93 -2.68 -5.45 -1.80
N ILE A 94 -2.53 -5.93 -3.04
CA ILE A 94 -2.74 -7.33 -3.42
C ILE A 94 -1.78 -8.23 -2.65
N MET A 95 -0.49 -7.88 -2.59
CA MET A 95 0.51 -8.64 -1.86
C MET A 95 0.20 -8.70 -0.35
N LEU A 96 -0.16 -7.56 0.25
CA LEU A 96 -0.50 -7.48 1.67
C LEU A 96 -1.77 -8.28 2.00
N LEU A 97 -2.83 -8.16 1.18
CA LEU A 97 -4.07 -8.92 1.36
C LEU A 97 -3.86 -10.42 1.19
N PHE A 98 -3.03 -10.83 0.23
CA PHE A 98 -2.69 -12.23 0.02
C PHE A 98 -1.99 -12.82 1.24
N MET A 99 -0.95 -12.14 1.76
CA MET A 99 -0.24 -12.57 2.97
C MET A 99 -1.15 -12.58 4.20
N ALA A 100 -1.97 -11.55 4.41
CA ALA A 100 -2.91 -11.50 5.52
C ALA A 100 -3.95 -12.63 5.45
N GLY A 101 -4.48 -12.92 4.26
CA GLY A 101 -5.39 -14.04 4.03
C GLY A 101 -4.74 -15.40 4.30
N MET A 102 -3.49 -15.58 3.90
CA MET A 102 -2.72 -16.80 4.17
C MET A 102 -2.47 -16.98 5.67
N ILE A 103 -2.03 -15.93 6.39
CA ILE A 103 -1.85 -15.95 7.85
C ILE A 103 -3.17 -16.32 8.53
N ARG A 104 -4.28 -15.71 8.13
CA ARG A 104 -5.61 -16.03 8.65
C ARG A 104 -5.95 -17.50 8.52
N CYS A 105 -5.60 -18.11 7.39
CA CYS A 105 -5.93 -19.52 7.11
C CYS A 105 -5.03 -20.51 7.84
N PHE A 106 -3.76 -20.20 8.00
CA PHE A 106 -2.79 -21.13 8.54
C PHE A 106 -2.55 -21.01 10.04
N CYS A 107 -2.60 -19.80 10.58
CA CYS A 107 -2.10 -19.50 11.92
C CYS A 107 -3.20 -19.38 12.99
N GLY A 108 -4.48 -19.33 12.60
CA GLY A 108 -5.58 -19.27 13.59
C GLY A 108 -5.49 -18.02 14.48
N ASP A 109 -5.48 -16.85 13.88
CA ASP A 109 -5.22 -15.54 14.47
C ASP A 109 -6.33 -15.00 15.40
N GLU A 110 -7.26 -15.84 15.87
CA GLU A 110 -8.45 -15.39 16.61
C GLU A 110 -8.13 -14.71 17.93
N GLU A 111 -6.99 -15.04 18.51
CA GLU A 111 -6.55 -14.50 19.80
C GLU A 111 -5.32 -13.60 19.72
N TRP A 112 -4.86 -13.31 18.50
CA TRP A 112 -3.63 -12.53 18.33
C TRP A 112 -3.87 -11.04 18.59
N ASP A 113 -2.87 -10.43 19.24
CA ASP A 113 -2.79 -8.99 19.39
C ASP A 113 -2.19 -8.33 18.12
N PHE A 114 -2.27 -7.01 18.04
CA PHE A 114 -1.79 -6.23 16.89
C PHE A 114 -0.30 -6.48 16.62
N PHE A 115 0.53 -6.46 17.66
CA PHE A 115 1.99 -6.63 17.51
C PHE A 115 2.39 -8.05 17.15
N SER A 116 1.71 -9.04 17.70
CA SER A 116 1.93 -10.45 17.33
C SER A 116 1.62 -10.68 15.86
N TYR A 117 0.54 -10.05 15.36
CA TYR A 117 0.19 -10.13 13.95
C TYR A 117 1.26 -9.47 13.04
N MET A 118 1.74 -8.29 13.42
CA MET A 118 2.80 -7.59 12.68
C MET A 118 4.12 -8.38 12.67
N LYS A 119 4.51 -8.93 13.83
CA LYS A 119 5.70 -9.80 13.93
C LYS A 119 5.58 -11.02 13.03
N GLU A 120 4.41 -11.69 13.03
CA GLU A 120 4.18 -12.86 12.19
C GLU A 120 4.16 -12.51 10.71
N PHE A 121 3.59 -11.36 10.36
CA PHE A 121 3.59 -10.88 8.97
C PHE A 121 5.01 -10.73 8.43
N ILE A 122 5.90 -10.07 9.19
CA ILE A 122 7.31 -9.90 8.84
C ILE A 122 8.02 -11.25 8.82
N PHE A 123 7.78 -12.10 9.81
CA PHE A 123 8.39 -13.42 9.92
C PHE A 123 8.01 -14.34 8.75
N MET A 124 6.72 -14.40 8.37
CA MET A 124 6.26 -15.19 7.22
C MET A 124 6.78 -14.65 5.90
N GLY A 125 6.89 -13.32 5.76
CA GLY A 125 7.54 -12.70 4.62
C GLY A 125 9.00 -13.13 4.48
N ALA A 126 9.79 -13.02 5.55
CA ALA A 126 11.19 -13.47 5.58
C ALA A 126 11.29 -14.98 5.29
N LYS A 127 10.42 -15.76 5.89
CA LYS A 127 10.36 -17.22 5.71
C LYS A 127 10.05 -17.60 4.26
N THR A 128 9.14 -16.88 3.60
CA THR A 128 8.84 -17.06 2.17
C THR A 128 10.08 -16.92 1.32
N VAL A 129 10.87 -15.88 1.57
CA VAL A 129 12.13 -15.64 0.84
C VAL A 129 13.14 -16.77 1.08
N VAL A 130 13.34 -17.19 2.31
CA VAL A 130 14.28 -18.29 2.65
C VAL A 130 13.85 -19.60 1.98
N TYR A 131 12.57 -19.95 2.07
CA TYR A 131 12.06 -21.19 1.51
C TYR A 131 11.90 -21.19 -0.01
N SER A 132 11.98 -20.03 -0.69
CA SER A 132 11.93 -19.97 -2.16
C SER A 132 12.99 -20.85 -2.82
N PHE A 133 14.16 -20.93 -2.20
CA PHE A 133 15.30 -21.72 -2.74
C PHE A 133 15.21 -23.23 -2.50
N HIS A 134 14.29 -23.70 -1.65
CA HIS A 134 14.09 -25.14 -1.40
C HIS A 134 13.50 -25.88 -2.60
N ILE A 135 13.04 -25.17 -3.62
CA ILE A 135 12.56 -25.79 -4.88
C ILE A 135 13.69 -26.60 -5.56
N PHE A 136 14.95 -26.22 -5.33
CA PHE A 136 16.11 -26.92 -5.89
C PHE A 136 16.50 -28.19 -5.10
N HIS A 137 15.94 -28.38 -3.89
CA HIS A 137 16.20 -29.50 -2.98
C HIS A 137 14.93 -30.30 -2.66
N ILE A 138 14.08 -30.52 -3.65
CA ILE A 138 12.76 -31.16 -3.50
C ILE A 138 12.81 -32.52 -2.79
N ARG A 139 13.95 -33.21 -2.85
CA ARG A 139 14.11 -34.58 -2.32
C ARG A 139 14.31 -34.65 -0.80
N ASP A 140 14.88 -33.60 -0.18
CA ASP A 140 15.31 -33.61 1.21
C ASP A 140 14.45 -32.74 2.15
N TRP A 141 13.40 -32.11 1.61
CA TRP A 141 12.55 -31.15 2.32
C TRP A 141 12.02 -31.67 3.68
N ARG A 142 11.71 -32.97 3.79
CA ARG A 142 11.18 -33.57 5.03
C ARG A 142 12.22 -33.63 6.14
N LYS A 143 13.48 -33.88 5.81
CA LYS A 143 14.59 -33.94 6.77
C LYS A 143 14.99 -32.53 7.22
N GLU A 144 15.18 -31.62 6.26
CA GLU A 144 15.61 -30.25 6.56
C GLU A 144 14.56 -29.45 7.32
N SER A 145 13.27 -29.63 7.03
CA SER A 145 12.22 -28.94 7.79
C SER A 145 12.10 -29.42 9.24
N MET A 146 12.35 -30.68 9.54
CA MET A 146 12.39 -31.20 10.91
C MET A 146 13.65 -30.75 11.65
N GLU A 147 14.82 -30.85 11.02
CA GLU A 147 16.11 -30.47 11.62
C GLU A 147 16.15 -28.96 11.94
N MET A 148 15.64 -28.10 11.07
CA MET A 148 15.61 -26.64 11.28
C MET A 148 14.69 -26.20 12.44
N TRP A 149 13.69 -27.04 12.81
CA TRP A 149 12.81 -26.80 13.96
C TRP A 149 13.36 -27.33 15.27
N GLU A 150 14.13 -28.41 15.23
CA GLU A 150 14.82 -28.96 16.40
C GLU A 150 16.08 -28.13 16.74
N GLU A 151 16.79 -27.58 15.74
CA GLU A 151 17.99 -26.76 15.91
C GLU A 151 17.70 -25.34 16.43
N SER A 152 16.48 -24.80 16.27
CA SER A 152 16.12 -23.52 16.92
C SER A 152 16.08 -23.60 18.45
N GLY A 153 16.27 -24.78 19.02
CA GLY A 153 16.32 -25.06 20.46
C GLY A 153 17.66 -25.53 21.02
N GLN A 154 18.68 -25.77 20.19
CA GLN A 154 20.02 -26.22 20.68
C GLN A 154 21.15 -25.66 19.80
N GLU A 155 22.09 -24.99 20.47
CA GLU A 155 23.38 -24.56 19.92
C GLU A 155 24.24 -25.76 19.58
N GLU A 156 24.33 -26.16 18.29
CA GLU A 156 25.53 -26.81 17.75
C GLU A 156 25.38 -27.16 16.26
N ASN A 157 25.81 -26.28 15.34
CA ASN A 157 26.40 -26.68 14.07
C ASN A 157 26.91 -25.48 13.22
N LYS A 158 28.04 -24.92 13.61
CA LYS A 158 28.66 -23.71 13.05
C LYS A 158 29.12 -23.76 11.58
N LYS A 159 29.00 -24.86 10.85
CA LYS A 159 29.54 -24.98 9.47
C LYS A 159 28.47 -24.94 8.37
N LYS A 160 27.26 -25.45 8.61
CA LYS A 160 26.13 -25.37 7.66
C LYS A 160 25.44 -23.99 7.72
N GLU A 161 25.48 -23.34 8.87
CA GLU A 161 24.90 -22.02 9.15
C GLU A 161 25.49 -20.89 8.29
N LYS A 162 26.79 -20.95 7.94
CA LYS A 162 27.44 -19.92 7.13
C LYS A 162 26.93 -19.85 5.69
N THR A 163 26.62 -20.98 5.06
CA THR A 163 26.10 -20.97 3.67
C THR A 163 24.66 -20.47 3.61
N GLY A 164 23.80 -20.87 4.55
CA GLY A 164 22.42 -20.35 4.68
C GLY A 164 22.40 -18.84 4.96
N SER A 165 23.27 -18.37 5.86
CA SER A 165 23.39 -16.95 6.21
C SER A 165 23.88 -16.10 5.03
N VAL A 166 24.81 -16.61 4.21
CA VAL A 166 25.28 -15.91 3.00
C VAL A 166 24.17 -15.80 1.97
N VAL A 167 23.42 -16.88 1.70
CA VAL A 167 22.28 -16.86 0.77
C VAL A 167 21.19 -15.90 1.25
N THR A 168 20.86 -15.95 2.54
CA THR A 168 19.90 -15.02 3.15
C THR A 168 20.39 -13.57 3.01
N GLY A 169 21.66 -13.31 3.24
CA GLY A 169 22.29 -12.00 3.07
C GLY A 169 22.21 -11.49 1.63
N ILE A 170 22.48 -12.33 0.64
CA ILE A 170 22.37 -12.00 -0.79
C ILE A 170 20.93 -11.66 -1.16
N VAL A 171 19.96 -12.42 -0.66
CA VAL A 171 18.53 -12.17 -0.94
C VAL A 171 18.04 -10.87 -0.31
N ILE A 172 18.42 -10.62 0.96
CA ILE A 172 18.10 -9.34 1.62
C ILE A 172 18.75 -8.18 0.85
N ALA A 173 20.02 -8.33 0.43
CA ALA A 173 20.71 -7.34 -0.35
C ALA A 173 20.02 -7.10 -1.72
N ALA A 174 19.59 -8.16 -2.40
CA ALA A 174 18.87 -8.04 -3.67
C ALA A 174 17.51 -7.32 -3.52
N LEU A 175 16.77 -7.63 -2.46
CA LEU A 175 15.50 -6.93 -2.15
C LEU A 175 15.73 -5.46 -1.81
N LEU A 176 16.74 -5.16 -0.99
CA LEU A 176 17.12 -3.79 -0.68
C LEU A 176 17.59 -3.03 -1.93
N LEU A 177 18.41 -3.66 -2.76
CA LEU A 177 18.85 -3.08 -4.02
C LEU A 177 17.71 -2.83 -5.00
N ALA A 178 16.70 -3.70 -5.05
CA ALA A 178 15.52 -3.51 -5.88
C ALA A 178 14.73 -2.23 -5.50
N VAL A 179 14.80 -1.79 -4.25
CA VAL A 179 14.19 -0.55 -3.77
C VAL A 179 15.16 0.63 -3.85
N ILE A 180 16.39 0.45 -3.37
CA ILE A 180 17.38 1.52 -3.26
C ILE A 180 17.93 1.92 -4.63
N PHE A 181 18.12 0.96 -5.54
CA PHE A 181 18.71 1.21 -6.85
C PHE A 181 17.88 2.17 -7.72
N PRO A 182 16.54 2.02 -7.87
CA PRO A 182 15.73 3.00 -8.57
C PRO A 182 15.76 4.38 -7.93
N LEU A 183 15.83 4.47 -6.59
CA LEU A 183 15.94 5.74 -5.88
C LEU A 183 17.28 6.43 -6.16
N LEU A 184 18.39 5.69 -6.16
CA LEU A 184 19.71 6.22 -6.51
C LEU A 184 19.78 6.62 -7.99
N ALA A 185 19.25 5.79 -8.89
CA ALA A 185 19.23 6.07 -10.32
C ALA A 185 18.36 7.30 -10.67
N SER A 186 17.29 7.55 -9.91
CA SER A 186 16.47 8.76 -10.07
C SER A 186 17.12 10.01 -9.47
N SER A 187 17.99 9.84 -8.48
CA SER A 187 18.67 10.92 -7.78
C SER A 187 19.87 11.47 -8.58
N ASP A 188 20.58 10.61 -9.32
CA ASP A 188 21.80 11.00 -10.05
C ASP A 188 21.81 10.42 -11.48
N ARG A 189 21.80 11.35 -12.47
CA ARG A 189 21.83 11.01 -13.91
C ARG A 189 23.16 10.35 -14.33
N VAL A 190 24.28 10.67 -13.67
CA VAL A 190 25.61 10.08 -13.97
C VAL A 190 25.62 8.63 -13.51
N PHE A 191 25.13 8.36 -12.29
CA PHE A 191 24.96 7.02 -11.76
C PHE A 191 24.05 6.17 -12.66
N ALA A 192 22.89 6.69 -13.06
CA ALA A 192 21.99 6.02 -13.99
C ALA A 192 22.66 5.72 -15.35
N GLY A 193 23.47 6.65 -15.88
CA GLY A 193 24.19 6.51 -17.14
C GLY A 193 25.28 5.42 -17.10
N ILE A 194 26.04 5.34 -16.02
CA ILE A 194 27.07 4.31 -15.83
C ILE A 194 26.43 2.92 -15.82
N PHE A 195 25.35 2.73 -15.05
CA PHE A 195 24.67 1.45 -15.00
C PHE A 195 23.97 1.10 -16.32
N ALA A 196 23.33 2.07 -16.98
CA ALA A 196 22.76 1.86 -18.30
C ALA A 196 23.82 1.42 -19.32
N SER A 197 25.07 1.89 -19.23
CA SER A 197 26.15 1.48 -20.13
C SER A 197 26.65 0.06 -19.81
N ILE A 198 26.67 -0.35 -18.53
CA ILE A 198 27.06 -1.71 -18.12
C ILE A 198 26.05 -2.76 -18.59
N PHE A 199 24.76 -2.40 -18.58
CA PHE A 199 23.66 -3.29 -19.00
C PHE A 199 23.23 -3.09 -20.47
N ARG A 200 23.89 -2.23 -21.24
CA ARG A 200 23.68 -2.17 -22.71
C ARG A 200 24.22 -3.43 -23.38
N MET A 201 23.33 -4.41 -23.49
CA MET A 201 23.56 -5.51 -24.43
C MET A 201 23.38 -5.03 -25.88
N PRO A 202 24.09 -5.67 -26.87
CA PRO A 202 23.98 -5.31 -28.27
C PRO A 202 22.54 -5.32 -28.78
N GLU A 203 22.12 -4.28 -29.48
CA GLU A 203 20.74 -4.04 -29.95
C GLU A 203 20.21 -5.10 -30.94
N ASN A 204 21.09 -5.97 -31.48
CA ASN A 204 20.77 -6.89 -32.57
C ASN A 204 20.21 -8.27 -32.15
N LEU A 205 20.10 -8.57 -30.87
CA LEU A 205 19.42 -9.77 -30.37
C LEU A 205 18.39 -9.36 -29.32
N ASN A 206 17.13 -9.76 -29.51
CA ASN A 206 16.08 -9.63 -28.48
C ASN A 206 16.37 -10.47 -27.20
N VAL A 207 17.65 -10.72 -26.92
CA VAL A 207 18.16 -11.49 -25.79
C VAL A 207 17.71 -10.85 -24.46
N GLY A 208 17.69 -9.52 -24.38
CA GLY A 208 17.20 -8.81 -23.18
C GLY A 208 15.75 -9.11 -22.85
N SER A 209 14.88 -9.26 -23.87
CA SER A 209 13.49 -9.65 -23.67
C SER A 209 13.37 -11.10 -23.20
N VAL A 210 14.15 -12.04 -23.78
CA VAL A 210 14.14 -13.45 -23.38
C VAL A 210 14.68 -13.62 -21.97
N VAL A 211 15.81 -13.00 -21.65
CA VAL A 211 16.38 -13.00 -20.30
C VAL A 211 15.40 -12.41 -19.29
N GLY A 212 14.76 -11.28 -19.60
CA GLY A 212 13.73 -10.67 -18.75
C GLY A 212 12.53 -11.60 -18.50
N MET A 213 12.04 -12.31 -19.53
CA MET A 213 10.95 -13.29 -19.38
C MET A 213 11.38 -14.46 -18.50
N VAL A 214 12.58 -15.00 -18.70
CA VAL A 214 13.13 -16.10 -17.88
C VAL A 214 13.29 -15.67 -16.42
N CYS A 215 13.89 -14.50 -16.18
CA CYS A 215 14.04 -13.96 -14.82
C CYS A 215 12.70 -13.75 -14.13
N MET A 216 11.70 -13.21 -14.85
CA MET A 216 10.36 -12.99 -14.31
C MET A 216 9.63 -14.31 -14.02
N THR A 217 9.81 -15.32 -14.89
CA THR A 217 9.26 -16.67 -14.68
C THR A 217 9.88 -17.30 -13.42
N LEU A 218 11.19 -17.27 -13.30
CA LEU A 218 11.90 -17.79 -12.12
C LEU A 218 11.45 -17.06 -10.84
N PHE A 219 11.32 -15.75 -10.90
CA PHE A 219 10.83 -14.94 -9.77
C PHE A 219 9.42 -15.36 -9.34
N GLY A 220 8.48 -15.52 -10.28
CA GLY A 220 7.12 -15.97 -10.00
C GLY A 220 7.09 -17.37 -9.39
N VAL A 221 7.89 -18.31 -9.95
CA VAL A 221 8.04 -19.69 -9.43
C VAL A 221 8.55 -19.68 -8.00
N LEU A 222 9.65 -18.95 -7.74
CA LEU A 222 10.32 -18.92 -6.45
C LEU A 222 9.43 -18.31 -5.37
N ILE A 223 8.76 -17.20 -5.67
CA ILE A 223 7.89 -16.54 -4.67
C ILE A 223 6.72 -17.44 -4.29
N ILE A 224 5.95 -17.96 -5.24
CA ILE A 224 4.76 -18.73 -4.90
C ILE A 224 5.11 -20.06 -4.23
N TYR A 225 6.18 -20.72 -4.66
CA TYR A 225 6.70 -21.93 -4.01
C TYR A 225 7.17 -21.62 -2.59
N GLY A 226 7.91 -20.53 -2.39
CA GLY A 226 8.35 -20.06 -1.09
C GLY A 226 7.17 -19.80 -0.12
N VAL A 227 6.08 -19.18 -0.61
CA VAL A 227 4.83 -19.02 0.16
C VAL A 227 4.27 -20.38 0.56
N PHE A 228 4.16 -21.33 -0.37
CA PHE A 228 3.64 -22.66 -0.05
C PHE A 228 4.47 -23.37 1.01
N CYS A 229 5.81 -23.37 0.86
CA CYS A 229 6.71 -23.95 1.85
C CYS A 229 6.62 -23.25 3.20
N ALA A 230 6.63 -21.91 3.23
CA ALA A 230 6.60 -21.13 4.45
C ALA A 230 5.34 -21.43 5.28
N PHE A 231 4.18 -21.48 4.65
CA PHE A 231 2.91 -21.74 5.32
C PHE A 231 2.68 -23.23 5.62
N ALA A 232 3.12 -24.15 4.77
CA ALA A 232 3.00 -25.59 4.97
C ALA A 232 3.97 -26.12 6.05
N SER A 233 5.17 -25.52 6.20
CA SER A 233 6.15 -25.93 7.21
C SER A 233 5.61 -25.82 8.64
N GLY A 234 4.52 -25.14 8.83
CA GLY A 234 3.88 -25.03 10.15
C GLY A 234 4.56 -24.04 11.06
N GLY A 235 4.74 -23.58 11.91
CA GLY A 235 5.60 -22.73 12.74
C GLY A 235 5.09 -21.31 12.84
N CYS A 236 3.74 -21.18 12.80
CA CYS A 236 3.13 -19.97 13.34
C CYS A 236 3.56 -19.84 14.80
N ARG A 237 4.09 -18.70 15.18
CA ARG A 237 4.50 -18.46 16.57
C ARG A 237 3.31 -18.73 17.49
N LYS A 238 3.55 -19.53 18.52
CA LYS A 238 2.58 -19.68 19.61
C LYS A 238 2.42 -18.31 20.28
N LYS A 239 1.20 -17.99 20.68
CA LYS A 239 0.89 -16.81 21.48
C LYS A 239 1.88 -16.72 22.64
N GLU A 240 2.75 -15.73 22.62
CA GLU A 240 3.40 -15.26 23.85
C GLU A 240 2.28 -14.69 24.71
N GLY A 241 2.16 -15.14 25.94
CA GLY A 241 1.12 -14.66 26.87
C GLY A 241 1.13 -13.12 26.90
N LYS A 242 -0.01 -12.51 27.15
CA LYS A 242 -0.14 -11.06 27.37
C LYS A 242 0.55 -10.68 28.69
N ASP A 243 1.88 -10.85 28.79
CA ASP A 243 2.63 -10.36 29.92
C ASP A 243 2.75 -8.85 29.76
N ARG A 244 1.85 -8.14 30.44
CA ARG A 244 1.95 -6.69 30.63
C ARG A 244 3.09 -6.44 31.59
N ASN A 245 4.29 -6.27 31.03
CA ASN A 245 5.54 -6.26 31.77
C ASN A 245 5.81 -4.96 32.53
N TYR A 246 5.03 -3.90 32.21
CA TYR A 246 5.27 -2.58 32.78
C TYR A 246 4.16 -2.17 33.77
N GLU A 247 4.56 -1.52 34.87
CA GLU A 247 3.64 -1.00 35.85
C GLU A 247 2.75 0.12 35.27
N ALA A 248 1.48 0.13 35.66
CA ALA A 248 0.53 1.15 35.23
C ALA A 248 0.97 2.58 35.58
N VAL A 249 1.68 2.77 36.72
CA VAL A 249 2.15 4.07 37.19
C VAL A 249 3.05 4.74 36.16
N THR A 250 4.00 4.02 35.59
CA THR A 250 4.88 4.54 34.53
C THR A 250 4.09 4.99 33.31
N GLY A 251 3.13 4.16 32.87
CA GLY A 251 2.22 4.49 31.76
C GLY A 251 1.39 5.75 32.04
N ILE A 252 0.83 5.87 33.24
CA ILE A 252 0.06 7.03 33.67
C ILE A 252 0.93 8.29 33.66
N THR A 253 2.14 8.23 34.24
CA THR A 253 2.99 9.39 34.39
C THR A 253 3.30 10.06 33.05
N PHE A 254 3.81 9.33 32.06
CA PHE A 254 4.16 9.97 30.78
C PHE A 254 2.91 10.32 29.94
N THR A 255 1.84 9.51 30.02
CA THR A 255 0.63 9.81 29.24
C THR A 255 -0.16 10.99 29.78
N VAL A 256 -0.13 11.25 31.10
CA VAL A 256 -0.71 12.47 31.72
C VAL A 256 0.00 13.71 31.21
N ILE A 257 1.33 13.72 31.22
CA ILE A 257 2.11 14.86 30.73
C ILE A 257 1.75 15.17 29.29
N LEU A 258 1.70 14.12 28.45
CA LEU A 258 1.32 14.23 27.03
C LEU A 258 -0.12 14.73 26.88
N ALA A 259 -1.07 14.17 27.65
CA ALA A 259 -2.47 14.55 27.61
C ALA A 259 -2.69 16.03 27.97
N VAL A 260 -1.97 16.54 28.99
CA VAL A 260 -2.04 17.97 29.37
C VAL A 260 -1.60 18.85 28.22
N VAL A 261 -0.46 18.54 27.57
CA VAL A 261 0.04 19.29 26.41
C VAL A 261 -0.99 19.25 25.26
N TYR A 262 -1.58 18.07 25.00
CA TYR A 262 -2.58 17.92 23.94
C TYR A 262 -3.88 18.67 24.21
N VAL A 263 -4.36 18.68 25.47
CA VAL A 263 -5.55 19.45 25.85
C VAL A 263 -5.30 20.94 25.64
N VAL A 264 -4.16 21.47 26.12
CA VAL A 264 -3.80 22.87 25.88
C VAL A 264 -3.74 23.19 24.40
N TYR A 265 -3.09 22.33 23.61
CA TYR A 265 -3.02 22.49 22.16
C TYR A 265 -4.42 22.49 21.51
N CYS A 266 -5.30 21.57 21.89
CA CYS A 266 -6.67 21.50 21.39
C CYS A 266 -7.49 22.74 21.75
N CYS A 267 -7.34 23.27 22.96
CA CYS A 267 -7.99 24.53 23.37
C CYS A 267 -7.55 25.68 22.45
N VAL A 268 -6.25 25.80 22.19
CA VAL A 268 -5.72 26.81 21.26
C VAL A 268 -6.27 26.59 19.84
N GLN A 269 -6.31 25.35 19.35
CA GLN A 269 -6.84 25.05 18.01
C GLN A 269 -8.34 25.41 17.89
N ILE A 270 -9.14 25.06 18.88
CA ILE A 270 -10.57 25.38 18.91
C ILE A 270 -10.76 26.90 18.93
N TYR A 271 -9.99 27.60 19.77
CA TYR A 271 -10.06 29.06 19.84
C TYR A 271 -9.71 29.73 18.50
N VAL A 272 -8.57 29.34 17.91
CA VAL A 272 -8.05 29.97 16.67
C VAL A 272 -8.93 29.65 15.45
N LEU A 273 -9.39 28.39 15.30
CA LEU A 273 -10.08 27.95 14.10
C LEU A 273 -11.60 28.24 14.12
N PHE A 274 -12.22 28.18 15.31
CA PHE A 274 -13.69 28.23 15.41
C PHE A 274 -14.25 29.45 16.13
N LEU A 275 -13.47 30.10 17.01
CA LEU A 275 -13.97 31.22 17.81
C LEU A 275 -13.46 32.59 17.33
N LYS A 276 -12.31 32.65 16.67
CA LYS A 276 -11.72 33.89 16.17
C LYS A 276 -12.25 34.20 14.76
N ASN A 277 -13.50 34.65 14.69
CA ASN A 277 -14.26 34.84 13.44
C ASN A 277 -13.85 36.04 12.57
N GLU A 278 -12.93 36.92 12.99
CA GLU A 278 -12.61 38.17 12.27
C GLU A 278 -11.12 38.47 12.11
N GLY A 279 -10.25 37.58 12.50
CA GLY A 279 -8.84 37.80 12.36
C GLY A 279 -8.26 36.95 11.26
N GLY A 280 -7.95 37.57 10.13
CA GLY A 280 -7.08 36.94 9.13
C GLY A 280 -5.83 36.32 9.77
N LEU A 281 -5.13 35.54 8.99
CA LEU A 281 -3.82 34.96 9.37
C LEU A 281 -2.95 36.02 10.07
N PRO A 282 -2.03 35.62 10.99
CA PRO A 282 -1.04 36.52 11.53
C PRO A 282 -0.31 37.29 10.43
N ASP A 283 -0.01 38.57 10.66
CA ASP A 283 0.63 39.42 9.68
C ASP A 283 1.89 38.75 9.09
N GLY A 284 1.96 38.67 7.76
CA GLY A 284 3.08 38.06 7.03
C GLY A 284 2.97 36.54 6.77
N VAL A 285 1.93 35.86 7.20
CA VAL A 285 1.71 34.44 6.94
C VAL A 285 0.72 34.26 5.81
N THR A 286 1.13 33.58 4.72
CA THR A 286 0.20 33.24 3.62
C THR A 286 -0.66 32.02 3.98
N TYR A 287 -1.86 31.92 3.40
CA TYR A 287 -2.72 30.74 3.56
C TYR A 287 -2.01 29.45 3.18
N ALA A 288 -1.13 29.50 2.17
CA ALA A 288 -0.33 28.36 1.74
C ALA A 288 0.66 27.87 2.81
N SER A 289 1.41 28.82 3.43
CA SER A 289 2.38 28.44 4.47
C SER A 289 1.68 27.92 5.72
N TYR A 290 0.63 28.61 6.16
CA TYR A 290 -0.14 28.22 7.35
C TYR A 290 -0.81 26.84 7.21
N ALA A 291 -1.41 26.57 6.04
CA ALA A 291 -2.04 25.28 5.79
C ALA A 291 -0.99 24.18 5.63
N ARG A 292 0.05 24.40 4.84
CA ARG A 292 1.07 23.38 4.54
C ARG A 292 1.91 22.98 5.74
N GLU A 293 2.36 23.92 6.53
CA GLU A 293 3.19 23.64 7.72
C GLU A 293 2.39 22.95 8.82
N GLY A 294 1.20 23.45 9.14
CA GLY A 294 0.40 22.89 10.22
C GLY A 294 -0.23 21.52 9.92
N PHE A 295 -0.55 21.22 8.66
CA PHE A 295 -1.27 20.00 8.30
C PHE A 295 -0.37 18.74 8.34
N TRP A 296 0.85 18.79 7.80
CA TRP A 296 1.78 17.66 7.83
C TRP A 296 2.13 17.25 9.26
N GLN A 297 2.34 18.24 10.12
CA GLN A 297 2.63 18.03 11.54
C GLN A 297 1.46 17.31 12.24
N LEU A 298 0.22 17.74 12.03
CA LEU A 298 -0.95 17.12 12.63
C LEU A 298 -1.22 15.72 12.10
N LEU A 299 -0.94 15.47 10.81
CA LEU A 299 -1.04 14.13 10.24
C LEU A 299 -0.06 13.16 10.89
N PHE A 300 1.22 13.55 11.05
CA PHE A 300 2.22 12.72 11.73
C PHE A 300 1.89 12.50 13.21
N VAL A 301 1.42 13.55 13.92
CA VAL A 301 0.96 13.40 15.31
C VAL A 301 -0.20 12.41 15.40
N GLY A 302 -1.14 12.43 14.46
CA GLY A 302 -2.24 11.47 14.41
C GLY A 302 -1.75 10.01 14.28
N ILE A 303 -0.76 9.75 13.43
CA ILE A 303 -0.14 8.42 13.28
C ILE A 303 0.61 8.01 14.56
N ILE A 304 1.40 8.93 15.11
CA ILE A 304 2.16 8.66 16.34
C ILE A 304 1.20 8.34 17.48
N ASN A 305 0.10 9.06 17.62
CA ASN A 305 -0.90 8.82 18.66
C ASN A 305 -1.60 7.47 18.49
N LEU A 306 -1.90 7.08 17.25
CA LEU A 306 -2.46 5.76 16.96
C LEU A 306 -1.52 4.66 17.46
N ILE A 307 -0.24 4.73 17.09
CA ILE A 307 0.78 3.76 17.51
C ILE A 307 1.00 3.80 19.02
N LEU A 308 1.08 4.99 19.60
CA LEU A 308 1.30 5.20 21.03
C LEU A 308 0.18 4.57 21.87
N VAL A 309 -1.08 4.89 21.57
CA VAL A 309 -2.22 4.37 22.34
C VAL A 309 -2.28 2.85 22.25
N ILE A 310 -2.11 2.28 21.05
CA ILE A 310 -2.06 0.83 20.88
C ILE A 310 -0.91 0.23 21.70
N SER A 311 0.29 0.81 21.64
CA SER A 311 1.47 0.33 22.38
C SER A 311 1.24 0.37 23.88
N VAL A 312 0.67 1.45 24.41
CA VAL A 312 0.41 1.59 25.85
C VAL A 312 -0.62 0.57 26.33
N VAL A 313 -1.70 0.34 25.58
CA VAL A 313 -2.73 -0.66 25.98
C VAL A 313 -2.13 -2.08 26.03
N TYR A 314 -1.15 -2.40 25.19
CA TYR A 314 -0.51 -3.73 25.21
C TYR A 314 0.61 -3.85 26.24
N ALA A 315 1.39 -2.79 26.47
CA ALA A 315 2.61 -2.85 27.28
C ALA A 315 2.35 -2.74 28.79
N PHE A 316 1.37 -1.94 29.20
CA PHE A 316 1.13 -1.58 30.60
C PHE A 316 -0.01 -2.34 31.26
N GLN A 317 0.09 -2.53 32.57
CA GLN A 317 -0.95 -3.18 33.38
C GLN A 317 -2.27 -2.39 33.33
N LYS A 318 -3.38 -3.13 33.45
CA LYS A 318 -4.72 -2.54 33.40
C LYS A 318 -4.96 -1.58 34.57
N ASN A 319 -5.28 -0.34 34.24
CA ASN A 319 -5.66 0.66 35.23
C ASN A 319 -6.78 1.55 34.65
N ARG A 320 -7.78 1.85 35.50
CA ARG A 320 -8.93 2.67 35.08
C ARG A 320 -8.49 4.11 34.72
N ILE A 321 -7.54 4.67 35.48
CA ILE A 321 -7.01 6.01 35.24
C ILE A 321 -6.28 6.05 33.90
N LEU A 322 -5.44 5.04 33.62
CA LEU A 322 -4.73 4.94 32.34
C LEU A 322 -5.71 4.89 31.16
N LYS A 323 -6.78 4.11 31.24
CA LYS A 323 -7.81 4.06 30.19
C LYS A 323 -8.47 5.41 29.96
N MET A 324 -8.78 6.16 31.04
CA MET A 324 -9.36 7.52 30.92
C MET A 324 -8.39 8.48 30.22
N ILE A 325 -7.11 8.48 30.60
CA ILE A 325 -6.08 9.34 29.98
C ILE A 325 -5.92 9.01 28.51
N LEU A 326 -5.84 7.73 28.15
CA LEU A 326 -5.76 7.30 26.75
C LEU A 326 -6.99 7.73 25.95
N THR A 327 -8.18 7.71 26.55
CA THR A 327 -9.40 8.21 25.90
C THR A 327 -9.33 9.72 25.67
N VAL A 328 -8.76 10.48 26.62
CA VAL A 328 -8.51 11.92 26.42
C VAL A 328 -7.53 12.16 25.28
N ILE A 329 -6.44 11.41 25.20
CA ILE A 329 -5.48 11.49 24.07
C ILE A 329 -6.18 11.18 22.73
N CYS A 330 -7.02 10.15 22.68
CA CYS A 330 -7.83 9.86 21.49
C CYS A 330 -8.77 11.03 21.14
N GLY A 331 -9.46 11.60 22.12
CA GLY A 331 -10.31 12.78 21.95
C GLY A 331 -9.55 13.98 21.39
N CYS A 332 -8.37 14.27 21.93
CA CYS A 332 -7.50 15.32 21.40
C CYS A 332 -7.05 15.00 19.96
N THR A 333 -6.77 13.73 19.64
CA THR A 333 -6.40 13.33 18.29
C THR A 333 -7.56 13.51 17.30
N PHE A 334 -8.82 13.27 17.70
CA PHE A 334 -9.99 13.61 16.87
C PHE A 334 -10.03 15.11 16.56
N VAL A 335 -9.87 15.96 17.58
CA VAL A 335 -9.86 17.43 17.39
C VAL A 335 -8.73 17.85 16.45
N MET A 336 -7.53 17.33 16.64
CA MET A 336 -6.37 17.61 15.77
C MET A 336 -6.61 17.17 14.33
N THR A 337 -7.19 15.98 14.12
CA THR A 337 -7.48 15.46 12.77
C THR A 337 -8.56 16.27 12.07
N ILE A 338 -9.63 16.68 12.78
CA ILE A 338 -10.67 17.57 12.25
C ILE A 338 -10.08 18.95 11.91
N SER A 339 -9.22 19.48 12.79
CA SER A 339 -8.49 20.72 12.51
C SER A 339 -7.61 20.64 11.26
N ALA A 340 -6.91 19.52 11.07
CA ALA A 340 -6.11 19.26 9.86
C ALA A 340 -6.99 19.19 8.60
N MET A 341 -8.15 18.54 8.68
CA MET A 341 -9.13 18.50 7.57
C MET A 341 -9.62 19.90 7.23
N TYR A 342 -9.99 20.69 8.22
CA TYR A 342 -10.45 22.07 8.03
C TYR A 342 -9.39 22.92 7.33
N ARG A 343 -8.14 22.86 7.79
CA ARG A 343 -7.00 23.55 7.14
C ARG A 343 -6.81 23.08 5.69
N MET A 344 -6.95 21.80 5.43
CA MET A 344 -6.85 21.27 4.07
C MET A 344 -8.00 21.80 3.18
N PHE A 345 -9.23 21.90 3.70
CA PHE A 345 -10.34 22.51 2.94
C PHE A 345 -10.10 23.99 2.64
N MET A 346 -9.58 24.77 3.61
CA MET A 346 -9.17 26.16 3.37
C MET A 346 -8.10 26.25 2.27
N TYR A 347 -7.13 25.33 2.31
CA TYR A 347 -6.07 25.29 1.31
C TYR A 347 -6.59 24.93 -0.08
N VAL A 348 -7.51 23.99 -0.16
CA VAL A 348 -8.17 23.60 -1.41
C VAL A 348 -9.02 24.75 -1.99
N HIS A 349 -9.69 25.52 -1.14
CA HIS A 349 -10.50 26.67 -1.57
C HIS A 349 -9.65 27.73 -2.28
N VAL A 350 -8.42 27.98 -1.81
CA VAL A 350 -7.54 29.01 -2.37
C VAL A 350 -6.66 28.49 -3.52
N TYR A 351 -6.17 27.23 -3.39
CA TYR A 351 -5.16 26.66 -4.32
C TYR A 351 -5.68 25.45 -5.10
N HIS A 352 -6.98 25.23 -5.11
CA HIS A 352 -7.69 24.20 -5.85
C HIS A 352 -7.36 22.75 -5.43
N MET A 353 -8.07 21.78 -5.95
CA MET A 353 -7.87 20.38 -5.62
C MET A 353 -6.74 19.77 -6.45
N THR A 354 -5.92 18.91 -5.82
CA THR A 354 -4.91 18.09 -6.50
C THR A 354 -4.99 16.64 -6.02
N PHE A 355 -4.41 15.72 -6.77
CA PHE A 355 -4.32 14.29 -6.38
C PHE A 355 -3.85 14.11 -4.94
N LEU A 356 -2.75 14.78 -4.56
CA LEU A 356 -2.19 14.70 -3.20
C LEU A 356 -3.17 15.17 -2.11
N ARG A 357 -3.95 16.24 -2.39
CA ARG A 357 -4.92 16.76 -1.42
C ARG A 357 -6.11 15.82 -1.23
N VAL A 358 -6.56 15.16 -2.32
CA VAL A 358 -7.56 14.08 -2.22
C VAL A 358 -7.04 12.94 -1.35
N LEU A 359 -5.80 12.50 -1.60
CA LEU A 359 -5.15 11.42 -0.83
C LEU A 359 -5.03 11.76 0.65
N VAL A 360 -4.68 12.99 0.98
CA VAL A 360 -4.56 13.48 2.35
C VAL A 360 -5.90 13.49 3.06
N LEU A 361 -6.94 14.05 2.44
CA LEU A 361 -8.28 14.06 3.02
C LEU A 361 -8.78 12.64 3.27
N TRP A 362 -8.58 11.74 2.31
CA TRP A 362 -8.89 10.32 2.46
C TRP A 362 -8.15 9.70 3.65
N PHE A 363 -6.84 9.96 3.80
CA PHE A 363 -6.06 9.43 4.91
C PHE A 363 -6.53 9.96 6.27
N LEU A 364 -6.89 11.24 6.36
CA LEU A 364 -7.43 11.84 7.60
C LEU A 364 -8.78 11.20 7.98
N ILE A 365 -9.64 10.91 7.00
CA ILE A 365 -10.90 10.18 7.24
C ILE A 365 -10.61 8.78 7.78
N LEU A 366 -9.68 8.04 7.17
CA LEU A 366 -9.28 6.72 7.67
C LEU A 366 -8.73 6.80 9.10
N ASN A 367 -7.93 7.82 9.41
CA ASN A 367 -7.38 8.02 10.75
C ASN A 367 -8.49 8.19 11.78
N LEU A 368 -9.53 8.98 11.50
CA LEU A 368 -10.71 9.12 12.39
C LEU A 368 -11.39 7.76 12.64
N VAL A 369 -11.60 6.99 11.57
CA VAL A 369 -12.26 5.68 11.69
C VAL A 369 -11.38 4.71 12.49
N MET A 370 -10.07 4.67 12.22
CA MET A 370 -9.13 3.81 12.95
C MET A 370 -9.06 4.18 14.44
N MET A 371 -9.00 5.48 14.77
CA MET A 371 -9.02 5.95 16.16
C MET A 371 -10.30 5.57 16.90
N THR A 372 -11.44 5.56 16.22
CA THR A 372 -12.70 5.06 16.80
C THR A 372 -12.56 3.59 17.21
N GLY A 373 -11.96 2.76 16.37
CA GLY A 373 -11.66 1.36 16.70
C GLY A 373 -10.72 1.21 17.89
N VAL A 374 -9.72 2.09 18.00
CA VAL A 374 -8.80 2.11 19.16
C VAL A 374 -9.53 2.47 20.45
N VAL A 375 -10.42 3.45 20.43
CA VAL A 375 -11.27 3.79 21.60
C VAL A 375 -12.10 2.60 22.03
N ILE A 376 -12.74 1.90 21.10
CA ILE A 376 -13.50 0.66 21.39
C ILE A 376 -12.58 -0.38 22.05
N PHE A 377 -11.36 -0.54 21.53
CA PHE A 377 -10.38 -1.51 22.04
C PHE A 377 -9.89 -1.18 23.46
N ILE A 378 -9.73 0.09 23.83
CA ILE A 378 -9.37 0.51 25.20
C ILE A 378 -10.35 -0.07 26.24
N TYR A 379 -11.65 -0.10 25.89
CA TYR A 379 -12.69 -0.57 26.80
C TYR A 379 -13.06 -2.04 26.62
N LYS A 380 -13.00 -2.54 25.37
CA LYS A 380 -13.38 -3.90 25.00
C LYS A 380 -12.19 -4.65 24.40
N GLU A 381 -11.38 -5.28 25.25
CA GLU A 381 -10.15 -5.98 24.82
C GLU A 381 -10.38 -7.22 23.93
N THR A 382 -11.62 -7.74 23.88
CA THR A 382 -12.03 -8.80 22.96
C THR A 382 -12.24 -8.28 21.52
N PHE A 383 -12.20 -6.96 21.33
CA PHE A 383 -12.30 -6.36 20.01
C PHE A 383 -11.06 -6.67 19.16
N LEU A 384 -11.26 -7.23 18.00
CA LEU A 384 -10.19 -7.65 17.08
C LEU A 384 -9.63 -6.45 16.33
N LEU A 385 -8.87 -5.61 17.03
CA LEU A 385 -8.38 -4.32 16.52
C LEU A 385 -7.63 -4.46 15.20
N PHE A 386 -6.73 -5.46 15.07
CA PHE A 386 -5.97 -5.64 13.84
C PHE A 386 -6.87 -5.93 12.64
N ARG A 387 -7.87 -6.79 12.80
CA ARG A 387 -8.83 -7.09 11.72
C ARG A 387 -9.66 -5.87 11.34
N PHE A 388 -10.06 -5.09 12.35
CA PHE A 388 -10.78 -3.84 12.10
C PHE A 388 -9.93 -2.86 11.31
N ILE A 389 -8.68 -2.59 11.71
CA ILE A 389 -7.76 -1.71 10.99
C ILE A 389 -7.52 -2.22 9.56
N THR A 390 -7.26 -3.52 9.40
CA THR A 390 -7.07 -4.13 8.07
C THR A 390 -8.31 -3.95 7.19
N ALA A 391 -9.51 -4.16 7.73
CA ALA A 391 -10.75 -3.97 6.98
C ALA A 391 -10.96 -2.49 6.59
N VAL A 392 -10.76 -1.56 7.54
CA VAL A 392 -10.90 -0.10 7.29
C VAL A 392 -9.93 0.36 6.22
N VAL A 393 -8.65 0.00 6.33
CA VAL A 393 -7.62 0.40 5.36
C VAL A 393 -7.89 -0.24 4.00
N SER A 394 -8.22 -1.53 3.95
CA SER A 394 -8.47 -2.23 2.69
C SER A 394 -9.72 -1.72 1.98
N CYS A 395 -10.85 -1.60 2.70
CA CYS A 395 -12.08 -1.08 2.12
C CYS A 395 -11.94 0.39 1.71
N GLY A 396 -11.30 1.20 2.54
CA GLY A 396 -11.06 2.61 2.25
C GLY A 396 -10.14 2.79 1.05
N TYR A 397 -9.09 1.96 0.92
CA TYR A 397 -8.18 2.03 -0.22
C TYR A 397 -8.84 1.53 -1.52
N ILE A 398 -9.60 0.43 -1.46
CA ILE A 398 -10.37 -0.04 -2.62
C ILE A 398 -11.33 1.07 -3.09
N LEU A 399 -12.04 1.71 -2.16
CA LEU A 399 -12.93 2.83 -2.49
C LEU A 399 -12.17 3.97 -3.18
N LEU A 400 -11.02 4.40 -2.62
CA LEU A 400 -10.18 5.45 -3.21
C LEU A 400 -9.74 5.08 -4.63
N SER A 401 -9.33 3.83 -4.84
CA SER A 401 -8.84 3.36 -6.14
C SER A 401 -9.92 3.38 -7.22
N PHE A 402 -11.19 3.10 -6.86
CA PHE A 402 -12.33 3.20 -7.79
C PHE A 402 -12.88 4.62 -7.96
N LEU A 403 -12.59 5.52 -7.03
CA LEU A 403 -13.02 6.92 -7.13
C LEU A 403 -12.18 7.76 -8.10
N HIS A 404 -11.07 7.22 -8.59
CA HIS A 404 -10.16 7.92 -9.51
C HIS A 404 -9.81 9.34 -9.04
N PRO A 405 -8.87 9.52 -8.08
CA PRO A 405 -8.55 10.82 -7.47
C PRO A 405 -8.25 11.95 -8.46
N ASP A 406 -7.62 11.64 -9.61
CA ASP A 406 -7.35 12.62 -10.67
C ASP A 406 -8.65 13.15 -11.29
N TYR A 407 -9.62 12.25 -11.54
CA TYR A 407 -10.96 12.67 -12.01
C TYR A 407 -11.69 13.54 -10.97
N LEU A 408 -11.62 13.15 -9.69
CA LEU A 408 -12.23 13.93 -8.61
C LEU A 408 -11.63 15.33 -8.53
N ALA A 409 -10.29 15.42 -8.57
CA ALA A 409 -9.59 16.70 -8.51
C ALA A 409 -9.94 17.61 -9.70
N ALA A 410 -9.83 17.09 -10.92
CA ALA A 410 -10.18 17.85 -12.12
C ALA A 410 -11.66 18.26 -12.14
N SER A 411 -12.56 17.34 -11.82
CA SER A 411 -14.01 17.61 -11.80
C SER A 411 -14.41 18.64 -10.74
N TYR A 412 -13.77 18.60 -9.56
CA TYR A 412 -13.96 19.59 -8.51
C TYR A 412 -13.52 20.98 -8.98
N ASN A 413 -12.29 21.09 -9.51
CA ASN A 413 -11.74 22.37 -9.98
C ASN A 413 -12.59 23.01 -11.08
N ILE A 414 -12.95 22.24 -12.11
CA ILE A 414 -13.77 22.73 -13.23
C ILE A 414 -15.15 23.26 -12.75
N ARG A 415 -15.69 22.69 -11.66
CA ARG A 415 -17.00 23.12 -11.12
C ARG A 415 -16.93 24.28 -10.16
N THR A 416 -15.81 24.46 -9.45
CA THR A 416 -15.70 25.41 -8.35
C THR A 416 -14.92 26.68 -8.68
N MET A 417 -14.11 26.65 -9.74
CA MET A 417 -13.43 27.83 -10.24
C MET A 417 -14.43 28.74 -10.95
N GLU A 418 -14.61 29.95 -10.47
CA GLU A 418 -15.45 30.97 -11.14
C GLU A 418 -14.80 31.42 -12.45
N GLN A 419 -13.47 31.57 -12.44
CA GLN A 419 -12.68 31.91 -13.60
C GLN A 419 -11.41 31.05 -13.60
N MET A 420 -11.31 30.13 -14.55
CA MET A 420 -10.17 29.25 -14.68
C MET A 420 -9.07 29.93 -15.51
N THR A 421 -7.85 29.97 -15.00
CA THR A 421 -6.72 30.51 -15.77
C THR A 421 -6.21 29.50 -16.78
N ALA A 422 -5.54 29.99 -17.82
CA ALA A 422 -4.83 29.16 -18.80
C ALA A 422 -3.78 28.26 -18.11
N ALA A 423 -3.08 28.79 -17.12
CA ALA A 423 -2.06 28.05 -16.34
C ALA A 423 -2.66 26.90 -15.55
N ASP A 424 -3.85 27.08 -14.92
CA ASP A 424 -4.54 26.00 -14.20
C ASP A 424 -4.96 24.87 -15.13
N ALA A 425 -5.51 25.21 -16.30
CA ALA A 425 -5.91 24.24 -17.31
C ALA A 425 -4.72 23.42 -17.81
N VAL A 426 -3.60 24.08 -18.14
CA VAL A 426 -2.36 23.42 -18.57
C VAL A 426 -1.82 22.53 -17.48
N TYR A 427 -1.74 23.02 -16.24
CA TYR A 427 -1.29 22.23 -15.10
C TYR A 427 -2.11 20.95 -14.93
N MET A 428 -3.44 21.02 -15.00
CA MET A 428 -4.27 19.82 -14.89
C MET A 428 -4.04 18.82 -16.03
N MET A 429 -3.84 19.31 -17.28
CA MET A 429 -3.58 18.43 -18.43
C MET A 429 -2.19 17.76 -18.37
N GLU A 430 -1.19 18.43 -17.82
CA GLU A 430 0.18 17.90 -17.74
C GLU A 430 0.40 16.96 -16.53
N THR A 431 -0.33 17.17 -15.43
CA THR A 431 -0.08 16.43 -14.18
C THR A 431 -1.06 15.30 -13.92
N SER A 432 -2.24 15.28 -14.56
CA SER A 432 -3.25 14.25 -14.33
C SER A 432 -3.05 13.05 -15.25
N SER A 433 -3.39 11.86 -14.74
CA SER A 433 -3.49 10.65 -15.56
C SER A 433 -4.70 10.71 -16.51
N TYR A 434 -4.81 9.74 -17.42
CA TYR A 434 -6.01 9.65 -18.31
C TYR A 434 -7.32 9.39 -17.56
N ASP A 435 -7.28 9.08 -16.28
CA ASP A 435 -8.46 9.01 -15.43
C ASP A 435 -9.24 10.34 -15.40
N ALA A 436 -8.54 11.47 -15.53
CA ALA A 436 -9.15 12.81 -15.55
C ALA A 436 -9.77 13.19 -16.91
N ALA A 437 -9.54 12.44 -17.97
CA ALA A 437 -9.94 12.79 -19.33
C ALA A 437 -11.44 13.21 -19.47
N PRO A 438 -12.42 12.49 -18.83
CA PRO A 438 -13.83 12.90 -18.93
C PRO A 438 -14.15 14.24 -18.27
N ALA A 439 -13.33 14.69 -17.32
CA ALA A 439 -13.45 16.02 -16.73
C ALA A 439 -12.75 17.06 -17.59
N LEU A 440 -11.51 16.81 -18.02
CA LEU A 440 -10.70 17.72 -18.83
C LEU A 440 -11.33 18.04 -20.19
N ALA A 441 -12.08 17.10 -20.77
CA ALA A 441 -12.85 17.33 -22.00
C ALA A 441 -13.94 18.42 -21.90
N LYS A 442 -14.32 18.81 -20.68
CA LYS A 442 -15.34 19.85 -20.43
C LYS A 442 -14.72 21.25 -20.31
N ILE A 443 -13.42 21.38 -20.41
CA ILE A 443 -12.75 22.67 -20.39
C ILE A 443 -13.02 23.38 -21.72
N ASP A 444 -13.66 24.54 -21.63
CA ASP A 444 -13.82 25.45 -22.76
C ASP A 444 -12.59 26.34 -22.85
N VAL A 445 -11.68 26.01 -23.79
CA VAL A 445 -10.41 26.72 -23.97
C VAL A 445 -10.64 28.20 -24.31
N GLY A 446 -11.71 28.52 -25.07
CA GLY A 446 -12.02 29.91 -25.41
C GLY A 446 -12.55 30.76 -24.25
N ALA A 447 -13.03 30.13 -23.18
CA ALA A 447 -13.57 30.81 -21.99
C ALA A 447 -12.49 30.96 -20.85
N LEU A 448 -11.26 30.53 -21.04
CA LEU A 448 -10.21 30.64 -20.04
C LEU A 448 -9.72 32.08 -19.87
N ASP A 449 -9.19 32.39 -18.69
CA ASP A 449 -8.51 33.65 -18.43
C ASP A 449 -7.04 33.58 -18.88
N TYR A 450 -6.65 34.47 -19.78
CA TYR A 450 -5.33 34.61 -20.36
C TYR A 450 -4.59 35.86 -19.87
N THR A 451 -5.08 36.53 -18.82
CA THR A 451 -4.53 37.81 -18.35
C THR A 451 -3.14 37.68 -17.74
N ASP A 452 -2.71 36.48 -17.29
CA ASP A 452 -1.37 36.20 -16.77
C ASP A 452 -0.27 36.25 -17.87
N GLY A 453 -0.66 36.17 -19.13
CA GLY A 453 0.25 36.23 -20.29
C GLY A 453 1.21 35.05 -20.40
N LEU A 454 1.10 34.01 -19.57
CA LEU A 454 1.97 32.81 -19.59
C LEU A 454 1.67 31.93 -20.80
N TYR A 455 0.41 31.83 -21.19
CA TYR A 455 -0.06 31.01 -22.30
C TYR A 455 -0.96 31.81 -23.24
N THR A 456 -0.95 31.45 -24.53
CA THR A 456 -1.92 31.93 -25.50
C THR A 456 -2.98 30.85 -25.75
N GLU A 457 -4.16 31.26 -26.20
CA GLU A 457 -5.25 30.35 -26.53
C GLU A 457 -4.81 29.22 -27.47
N SER A 458 -4.05 29.54 -28.50
CA SER A 458 -3.53 28.57 -29.47
C SER A 458 -2.57 27.53 -28.82
N ILE A 459 -1.79 27.92 -27.82
CA ILE A 459 -0.90 27.00 -27.08
C ILE A 459 -1.73 26.06 -26.21
N VAL A 460 -2.70 26.60 -25.46
CA VAL A 460 -3.56 25.79 -24.60
C VAL A 460 -4.40 24.80 -25.43
N GLU A 461 -4.96 25.26 -26.56
CA GLU A 461 -5.70 24.42 -27.48
C GLU A 461 -4.83 23.29 -28.05
N ASN A 462 -3.58 23.58 -28.38
CA ASN A 462 -2.64 22.55 -28.83
C ASN A 462 -2.34 21.53 -27.73
N ILE A 463 -2.10 21.97 -26.48
CA ILE A 463 -1.86 21.08 -25.33
C ILE A 463 -3.10 20.21 -25.09
N HIS A 464 -4.30 20.79 -25.09
CA HIS A 464 -5.56 20.07 -24.92
C HIS A 464 -5.74 19.00 -26.00
N ARG A 465 -5.59 19.35 -27.28
CA ARG A 465 -5.63 18.38 -28.37
C ARG A 465 -4.54 17.32 -28.26
N GLN A 466 -3.33 17.69 -27.84
CA GLN A 466 -2.22 16.77 -27.70
C GLN A 466 -2.45 15.75 -26.59
N TYR A 467 -3.11 16.11 -25.48
CA TYR A 467 -3.47 15.20 -24.40
C TYR A 467 -4.35 14.04 -24.93
N PHE A 468 -5.41 14.34 -25.68
CA PHE A 468 -6.31 13.31 -26.24
C PHE A 468 -5.65 12.55 -27.41
N ARG A 469 -4.86 13.19 -28.25
CA ARG A 469 -4.09 12.52 -29.31
C ARG A 469 -3.09 11.52 -28.75
N LYS A 470 -2.43 11.82 -27.66
CA LYS A 470 -1.55 10.86 -26.98
C LYS A 470 -2.34 9.65 -26.48
N ALA A 471 -3.50 9.86 -25.90
CA ALA A 471 -4.37 8.75 -25.48
C ALA A 471 -4.77 7.87 -26.66
N GLN A 472 -5.08 8.47 -27.83
CA GLN A 472 -5.37 7.73 -29.06
C GLN A 472 -4.15 6.93 -29.55
N GLN A 473 -2.98 7.55 -29.59
CA GLN A 473 -1.74 6.87 -29.97
C GLN A 473 -1.39 5.73 -29.01
N ASP A 474 -1.59 5.96 -27.72
CA ASP A 474 -1.34 4.95 -26.70
C ASP A 474 -2.25 3.74 -26.89
N ILE A 475 -3.57 3.91 -27.10
CA ILE A 475 -4.48 2.78 -27.29
C ILE A 475 -4.19 2.03 -28.60
N ASP A 476 -3.84 2.74 -29.69
CA ASP A 476 -3.52 2.15 -30.98
C ASP A 476 -2.21 1.32 -30.93
N SER A 477 -1.28 1.69 -30.05
CA SER A 477 -0.03 0.96 -29.83
C SER A 477 -0.18 -0.24 -28.91
N ARG A 478 -1.23 -0.31 -28.08
CA ARG A 478 -1.45 -1.37 -27.09
C ARG A 478 -2.06 -2.62 -27.72
N SER A 479 -1.57 -3.78 -27.31
CA SER A 479 -2.21 -5.05 -27.58
C SER A 479 -3.45 -5.26 -26.70
N LEU A 480 -4.33 -6.22 -27.04
CA LEU A 480 -5.47 -6.59 -26.18
C LEU A 480 -5.03 -6.94 -24.75
N ARG A 481 -3.82 -7.46 -24.59
CA ARG A 481 -3.25 -7.78 -23.28
C ARG A 481 -3.06 -6.54 -22.40
N GLU A 482 -2.71 -5.44 -23.04
CA GLU A 482 -2.38 -4.15 -22.39
C GLU A 482 -3.60 -3.20 -22.35
N TYR A 483 -4.79 -3.73 -22.69
CA TYR A 483 -6.00 -2.95 -22.67
C TYR A 483 -6.27 -2.37 -21.27
N ASN A 484 -6.44 -1.05 -21.21
CA ASN A 484 -6.77 -0.28 -20.02
C ASN A 484 -7.99 0.60 -20.30
N PHE A 485 -8.97 0.57 -19.39
CA PHE A 485 -10.24 1.24 -19.60
C PHE A 485 -10.12 2.76 -19.61
N SER A 486 -9.31 3.36 -18.73
CA SER A 486 -9.10 4.82 -18.69
C SER A 486 -8.48 5.33 -19.99
N VAL A 487 -7.46 4.66 -20.50
CA VAL A 487 -6.82 5.03 -21.77
C VAL A 487 -7.80 4.90 -22.93
N TRP A 488 -8.56 3.80 -22.96
CA TRP A 488 -9.59 3.59 -23.97
C TRP A 488 -10.69 4.67 -23.91
N MET A 489 -11.15 5.03 -22.71
CA MET A 489 -12.14 6.08 -22.54
C MET A 489 -11.59 7.43 -23.02
N ALA A 490 -10.37 7.79 -22.63
CA ALA A 490 -9.73 9.03 -23.05
C ALA A 490 -9.56 9.11 -24.58
N SER A 491 -9.23 7.98 -25.25
CA SER A 491 -9.05 7.92 -26.70
C SER A 491 -10.36 8.10 -27.50
N ARG A 492 -11.52 7.88 -26.87
CA ARG A 492 -12.84 8.07 -27.51
C ARG A 492 -13.40 9.48 -27.38
N ILE A 493 -12.77 10.30 -26.58
CA ILE A 493 -13.14 11.70 -26.39
C ILE A 493 -12.50 12.51 -27.52
N SER A 494 -13.31 13.18 -28.33
CA SER A 494 -12.87 14.22 -29.26
C SER A 494 -13.09 15.56 -28.58
N PRO A 495 -12.05 16.32 -28.28
CA PRO A 495 -12.17 17.63 -27.67
C PRO A 495 -12.72 18.66 -28.65
#